data_0dcaa9aa71e57191515962f416ca261f
#
_entry.id   0dcaa9aa71e57191515962f416ca261f
#
_cell.length_a   1.000
_cell.length_b   1.000
_cell.length_c   1.000
_cell.angle_alpha   90.00
_cell.angle_beta   90.00
_cell.angle_gamma   90.00
#
_symmetry.space_group_name_H-M   'P 1'
#
loop_
_entity.id
_entity.type
_entity.pdbx_description
1 polymer ?
#
loop_
_entity_poly.entity_id
_entity_poly.type
_entity_poly.pdbx_seq_one_letter_code
_entity_poly.pdbx_strand_id
1 'polypeptide(L)'
;MSSNRSSLVALTLGAIGVVYGDIGTSVLYAMKEVFGSGHVPFTPDNVYGILSIFFWTLTTIVSVKYVVLVLRADNHGEGGLVAMLALASQSVKDRPQLRKVLLVVGIFGTCLFYGDGVITPAISVLSAVEGLEIISPAFKKSVIPLTLVILFLLFWVQKRGTAGIGKFFGPITLVWFAAIAVLGVSHIVQRPEILFAISPHYALSFMWHEPGTTFIILGAVVLCVTGGEALYADMGHFGKKPIRLAWFSVVMPCLVLNYFGQGALLLSQPEAVKNPFYMMAPDWALVPLVGLATMATVIASQALISGAFSVTKQVIQLGYLPRLQVMHTSETDTGQIYMPFVNWGLFVAIVLAVIMFKSSSNLAAAYGIAVCTDMLITTVLTFFVIRYAWKLPLALCIGATGFFFVVDLAFWASNMFKLFDGGWFPLLIGAAVFTLMLTWHDGRRLLNDSLRSDALKLNDFLEAVFIAPPTRVEGTAVFLTAETGAVPNALLHNLKHNKVLHAQNLFVTVRSHEIPRMEADNRLEIESLGHDCWQVIVNYGFKDNPDLPSALAAIEGEGCKLDPMMTSYFLSRDIVIPTIGGGMATWREKLFAQMHHNASAAAEFLNLPTNAVVELGSKIEI
;
A
#
# COMPACT_ATOMS: atom_id res chain seq x y z
N MET A 1 30.63 -7.71 -4.03
CA MET A 1 30.20 -6.30 -3.84
C MET A 1 29.89 -6.08 -2.36
N SER A 2 30.63 -5.23 -1.67
CA SER A 2 30.42 -4.92 -0.25
C SER A 2 29.11 -4.16 -0.10
N SER A 3 28.08 -4.78 0.47
CA SER A 3 26.86 -4.09 0.87
C SER A 3 27.26 -3.01 1.90
N ASN A 4 27.16 -1.75 1.51
CA ASN A 4 27.26 -0.62 2.42
C ASN A 4 26.05 -0.72 3.38
N ARG A 5 26.21 -1.44 4.52
CA ARG A 5 25.19 -1.53 5.57
C ARG A 5 25.03 -0.13 6.12
N SER A 6 23.97 0.57 5.74
CA SER A 6 23.57 1.83 6.36
C SER A 6 23.56 1.65 7.89
N SER A 7 24.11 2.62 8.62
CA SER A 7 24.17 2.53 10.09
C SER A 7 22.75 2.45 10.68
N LEU A 8 22.59 1.74 11.80
CA LEU A 8 21.31 1.66 12.51
C LEU A 8 20.71 3.06 12.76
N VAL A 9 21.56 4.04 13.05
CA VAL A 9 21.15 5.44 13.28
C VAL A 9 20.58 6.05 12.01
N ALA A 10 21.22 5.84 10.85
CA ALA A 10 20.72 6.38 9.58
C ALA A 10 19.37 5.74 9.18
N LEU A 11 19.21 4.42 9.39
CA LEU A 11 17.94 3.73 9.14
C LEU A 11 16.85 4.18 10.12
N THR A 12 17.20 4.44 11.39
CA THR A 12 16.25 4.95 12.39
C THR A 12 15.79 6.36 12.04
N LEU A 13 16.72 7.23 11.62
CA LEU A 13 16.39 8.58 11.17
C LEU A 13 15.51 8.55 9.91
N GLY A 14 15.81 7.66 8.96
CA GLY A 14 14.97 7.43 7.78
C GLY A 14 13.57 6.96 8.16
N ALA A 15 13.46 6.02 9.11
CA ALA A 15 12.17 5.56 9.61
C ALA A 15 11.36 6.68 10.29
N ILE A 16 12.00 7.58 11.07
CA ILE A 16 11.33 8.76 11.64
C ILE A 16 10.75 9.63 10.52
N GLY A 17 11.50 9.82 9.42
CA GLY A 17 11.08 10.70 8.33
C GLY A 17 9.95 10.15 7.49
N VAL A 18 10.00 8.86 7.16
CA VAL A 18 9.07 8.25 6.19
C VAL A 18 7.92 7.53 6.90
N VAL A 19 8.26 6.60 7.81
CA VAL A 19 7.28 5.71 8.45
C VAL A 19 6.36 6.45 9.41
N TYR A 20 6.91 7.39 10.17
CA TYR A 20 6.20 8.07 11.26
C TYR A 20 5.71 9.48 10.90
N GLY A 21 5.81 9.87 9.63
CA GLY A 21 5.29 11.15 9.16
C GLY A 21 3.80 11.31 9.40
N ASP A 22 3.02 10.33 9.02
CA ASP A 22 1.55 10.38 9.11
C ASP A 22 1.06 10.38 10.57
N ILE A 23 1.47 9.42 11.38
CA ILE A 23 1.08 9.40 12.80
C ILE A 23 1.58 10.65 13.55
N GLY A 24 2.70 11.24 13.10
CA GLY A 24 3.25 12.48 13.66
C GLY A 24 2.40 13.71 13.36
N THR A 25 1.59 13.70 12.32
CA THR A 25 0.72 14.82 11.93
C THR A 25 -0.68 14.74 12.51
N SER A 26 -1.06 13.61 13.11
CA SER A 26 -2.39 13.44 13.75
C SER A 26 -2.62 14.38 14.94
N VAL A 27 -1.57 14.89 15.57
CA VAL A 27 -1.65 15.91 16.64
C VAL A 27 -2.32 17.21 16.18
N LEU A 28 -2.31 17.50 14.88
CA LEU A 28 -2.92 18.71 14.30
C LEU A 28 -4.43 18.71 14.39
N TYR A 29 -5.07 17.51 14.38
CA TYR A 29 -6.53 17.41 14.25
C TYR A 29 -7.19 16.48 15.28
N ALA A 30 -6.51 15.46 15.83
CA ALA A 30 -7.16 14.44 16.65
C ALA A 30 -7.82 15.01 17.93
N MET A 31 -7.12 15.85 18.69
CA MET A 31 -7.68 16.47 19.91
C MET A 31 -8.80 17.47 19.57
N LYS A 32 -8.64 18.24 18.49
CA LYS A 32 -9.68 19.14 17.98
C LYS A 32 -10.97 18.40 17.70
N GLU A 33 -10.90 17.22 17.07
CA GLU A 33 -12.07 16.43 16.71
C GLU A 33 -12.79 15.82 17.91
N VAL A 34 -12.05 15.36 18.94
CA VAL A 34 -12.65 14.78 20.14
C VAL A 34 -13.43 15.83 20.93
N PHE A 35 -12.85 17.00 21.14
CA PHE A 35 -13.47 18.05 21.94
C PHE A 35 -14.33 19.04 21.13
N GLY A 36 -14.03 19.23 19.85
CA GLY A 36 -14.74 20.16 18.97
C GLY A 36 -16.15 19.73 18.60
N SER A 37 -16.47 18.44 18.77
CA SER A 37 -17.80 17.88 18.52
C SER A 37 -18.88 18.41 19.49
N GLY A 38 -18.48 19.07 20.60
CA GLY A 38 -19.39 19.57 21.64
C GLY A 38 -20.07 18.49 22.50
N HIS A 39 -19.73 17.20 22.28
CA HIS A 39 -20.32 16.08 23.02
C HIS A 39 -19.69 15.88 24.39
N VAL A 40 -18.51 16.47 24.64
CA VAL A 40 -17.73 16.30 25.87
C VAL A 40 -17.70 17.61 26.65
N PRO A 41 -18.29 17.68 27.85
CA PRO A 41 -18.13 18.83 28.75
C PRO A 41 -16.65 18.99 29.19
N PHE A 42 -16.16 20.22 29.24
CA PHE A 42 -14.80 20.53 29.68
C PHE A 42 -14.71 20.47 31.22
N THR A 43 -14.63 19.26 31.76
CA THR A 43 -14.33 18.99 33.14
C THR A 43 -12.94 18.35 33.28
N PRO A 44 -12.19 18.54 34.38
CA PRO A 44 -10.90 17.89 34.58
C PRO A 44 -10.97 16.37 34.38
N ASP A 45 -12.00 15.73 34.95
CA ASP A 45 -12.17 14.27 34.88
C ASP A 45 -12.36 13.78 33.42
N ASN A 46 -13.13 14.51 32.62
CA ASN A 46 -13.34 14.18 31.20
C ASN A 46 -12.06 14.36 30.38
N VAL A 47 -11.31 15.44 30.63
CA VAL A 47 -10.02 15.66 29.95
C VAL A 47 -9.01 14.57 30.33
N TYR A 48 -8.90 14.21 31.63
CA TYR A 48 -8.05 13.11 32.06
C TYR A 48 -8.50 11.76 31.46
N GLY A 49 -9.81 11.50 31.44
CA GLY A 49 -10.37 10.30 30.84
C GLY A 49 -10.00 10.15 29.37
N ILE A 50 -10.19 11.21 28.59
CA ILE A 50 -9.88 11.22 27.15
C ILE A 50 -8.39 11.10 26.90
N LEU A 51 -7.53 11.82 27.62
CA LEU A 51 -6.07 11.69 27.48
C LEU A 51 -5.60 10.29 27.84
N SER A 52 -6.20 9.69 28.87
CA SER A 52 -5.94 8.30 29.24
C SER A 52 -6.32 7.36 28.11
N ILE A 53 -7.48 7.56 27.46
CA ILE A 53 -7.88 6.78 26.28
C ILE A 53 -6.88 6.96 25.13
N PHE A 54 -6.41 8.18 24.84
CA PHE A 54 -5.38 8.42 23.82
C PHE A 54 -4.07 7.66 24.14
N PHE A 55 -3.58 7.79 25.37
CA PHE A 55 -2.35 7.11 25.80
C PHE A 55 -2.45 5.59 25.66
N TRP A 56 -3.55 5.01 26.16
CA TRP A 56 -3.74 3.56 26.10
C TRP A 56 -4.07 3.05 24.70
N THR A 57 -4.70 3.86 23.85
CA THR A 57 -4.91 3.54 22.44
C THR A 57 -3.58 3.50 21.68
N LEU A 58 -2.71 4.50 21.82
CA LEU A 58 -1.34 4.48 21.28
C LEU A 58 -0.54 3.29 21.79
N THR A 59 -0.67 2.98 23.09
CA THR A 59 0.02 1.85 23.69
C THR A 59 -0.49 0.51 23.18
N THR A 60 -1.79 0.28 23.15
CA THR A 60 -2.37 -1.02 22.79
C THR A 60 -2.33 -1.24 21.29
N ILE A 61 -2.74 -0.26 20.50
CA ILE A 61 -2.84 -0.43 19.03
C ILE A 61 -1.47 -0.25 18.37
N VAL A 62 -0.80 0.89 18.57
CA VAL A 62 0.46 1.09 17.85
C VAL A 62 1.58 0.28 18.46
N SER A 63 1.83 0.41 19.77
CA SER A 63 2.98 -0.24 20.40
C SER A 63 2.83 -1.76 20.47
N VAL A 64 1.70 -2.28 21.00
CA VAL A 64 1.55 -3.73 21.21
C VAL A 64 1.08 -4.43 19.95
N LYS A 65 -0.02 -3.98 19.31
CA LYS A 65 -0.55 -4.64 18.11
C LYS A 65 0.42 -4.52 16.94
N TYR A 66 0.77 -3.29 16.50
CA TYR A 66 1.59 -3.12 15.29
C TYR A 66 3.07 -3.36 15.56
N VAL A 67 3.71 -2.62 16.48
CA VAL A 67 5.17 -2.64 16.67
C VAL A 67 5.66 -3.95 17.28
N VAL A 68 4.92 -4.55 18.23
CA VAL A 68 5.36 -5.80 18.88
C VAL A 68 4.84 -7.04 18.16
N LEU A 69 3.56 -7.11 17.78
CA LEU A 69 2.92 -8.31 17.24
C LEU A 69 2.98 -8.35 15.70
N VAL A 70 2.38 -7.37 14.99
CA VAL A 70 2.22 -7.39 13.54
C VAL A 70 3.57 -7.33 12.80
N LEU A 71 4.53 -6.54 13.28
CA LEU A 71 5.90 -6.51 12.72
C LEU A 71 6.64 -7.86 12.78
N ARG A 72 6.11 -8.88 13.49
CA ARG A 72 6.68 -10.23 13.46
C ARG A 72 6.20 -11.03 12.25
N ALA A 73 5.05 -10.67 11.68
CA ALA A 73 4.51 -11.28 10.47
C ALA A 73 5.27 -10.75 9.24
N ASP A 74 6.41 -11.30 9.01
CA ASP A 74 7.42 -10.93 8.04
C ASP A 74 7.42 -11.97 6.91
N ASN A 75 7.18 -11.52 5.70
CA ASN A 75 7.30 -12.34 4.51
C ASN A 75 8.64 -12.05 3.83
N HIS A 76 9.70 -12.78 4.22
CA HIS A 76 11.07 -12.62 3.71
C HIS A 76 11.59 -11.17 3.80
N GLY A 77 11.36 -10.52 4.95
CA GLY A 77 11.74 -9.13 5.19
C GLY A 77 10.70 -8.10 4.79
N GLU A 78 9.65 -8.49 4.10
CA GLU A 78 8.58 -7.60 3.64
C GLU A 78 7.38 -7.59 4.58
N GLY A 79 6.74 -6.42 4.67
CA GLY A 79 5.52 -6.19 5.44
C GLY A 79 4.41 -5.59 4.60
N GLY A 80 3.39 -5.10 5.30
CA GLY A 80 2.18 -4.54 4.72
C GLY A 80 1.09 -5.58 4.48
N LEU A 81 -0.11 -5.08 4.18
CA LEU A 81 -1.29 -5.92 4.06
C LEU A 81 -1.16 -7.00 2.97
N VAL A 82 -0.52 -6.66 1.83
CA VAL A 82 -0.30 -7.60 0.73
C VAL A 82 0.66 -8.74 1.15
N ALA A 83 1.72 -8.43 1.89
CA ALA A 83 2.65 -9.44 2.40
C ALA A 83 1.97 -10.33 3.45
N MET A 84 1.15 -9.75 4.33
CA MET A 84 0.36 -10.50 5.30
C MET A 84 -0.69 -11.40 4.63
N LEU A 85 -1.35 -10.89 3.59
CA LEU A 85 -2.29 -11.67 2.78
C LEU A 85 -1.60 -12.88 2.13
N ALA A 86 -0.41 -12.68 1.56
CA ALA A 86 0.39 -13.76 0.98
C ALA A 86 0.74 -14.82 2.04
N LEU A 87 1.21 -14.42 3.23
CA LEU A 87 1.48 -15.35 4.34
C LEU A 87 0.24 -16.11 4.80
N ALA A 88 -0.89 -15.40 4.98
CA ALA A 88 -2.14 -16.00 5.41
C ALA A 88 -2.66 -16.98 4.35
N SER A 89 -2.65 -16.61 3.06
CA SER A 89 -3.15 -17.45 1.97
C SER A 89 -2.31 -18.71 1.76
N GLN A 90 -0.97 -18.59 1.85
CA GLN A 90 -0.06 -19.73 1.77
C GLN A 90 -0.24 -20.70 2.93
N SER A 91 -0.47 -20.19 4.13
CA SER A 91 -0.63 -21.02 5.32
C SER A 91 -1.91 -21.87 5.32
N VAL A 92 -2.90 -21.53 4.49
CA VAL A 92 -4.17 -22.25 4.33
C VAL A 92 -4.39 -22.83 2.92
N LYS A 93 -3.30 -23.06 2.16
CA LYS A 93 -3.39 -23.57 0.78
C LYS A 93 -4.18 -24.88 0.64
N ASP A 94 -4.16 -25.72 1.69
CA ASP A 94 -4.90 -26.99 1.74
C ASP A 94 -6.42 -26.81 1.98
N ARG A 95 -6.90 -25.55 2.14
CA ARG A 95 -8.28 -25.18 2.41
C ARG A 95 -8.77 -24.16 1.37
N PRO A 96 -9.14 -24.59 0.16
CA PRO A 96 -9.36 -23.69 -0.98
C PRO A 96 -10.48 -22.66 -0.75
N GLN A 97 -11.56 -23.01 -0.05
CA GLN A 97 -12.64 -22.08 0.27
C GLN A 97 -12.18 -20.97 1.23
N LEU A 98 -11.46 -21.36 2.30
CA LEU A 98 -10.92 -20.40 3.27
C LEU A 98 -9.89 -19.48 2.62
N ARG A 99 -9.00 -20.04 1.78
CA ARG A 99 -8.03 -19.26 1.00
C ARG A 99 -8.74 -18.23 0.13
N LYS A 100 -9.80 -18.62 -0.58
CA LYS A 100 -10.59 -17.69 -1.41
C LYS A 100 -11.18 -16.54 -0.60
N VAL A 101 -11.75 -16.83 0.59
CA VAL A 101 -12.29 -15.80 1.47
C VAL A 101 -11.20 -14.85 1.94
N LEU A 102 -10.04 -15.35 2.38
CA LEU A 102 -8.93 -14.52 2.83
C LEU A 102 -8.39 -13.63 1.71
N LEU A 103 -8.28 -14.17 0.48
CA LEU A 103 -7.88 -13.38 -0.69
C LEU A 103 -8.85 -12.24 -0.95
N VAL A 104 -10.15 -12.50 -0.94
CA VAL A 104 -11.17 -11.44 -1.15
C VAL A 104 -11.11 -10.38 -0.05
N VAL A 105 -11.01 -10.80 1.21
CA VAL A 105 -10.93 -9.88 2.37
C VAL A 105 -9.63 -9.05 2.32
N GLY A 106 -8.49 -9.68 2.04
CA GLY A 106 -7.22 -8.98 1.99
C GLY A 106 -7.10 -8.03 0.79
N ILE A 107 -7.67 -8.41 -0.37
CA ILE A 107 -7.73 -7.51 -1.53
C ILE A 107 -8.64 -6.32 -1.21
N PHE A 108 -9.78 -6.54 -0.53
CA PHE A 108 -10.65 -5.44 -0.11
C PHE A 108 -9.91 -4.46 0.81
N GLY A 109 -9.16 -4.95 1.81
CA GLY A 109 -8.29 -4.11 2.64
C GLY A 109 -7.26 -3.34 1.81
N THR A 110 -6.59 -4.02 0.87
CA THR A 110 -5.65 -3.35 -0.04
C THR A 110 -6.32 -2.23 -0.86
N CYS A 111 -7.60 -2.38 -1.22
CA CYS A 111 -8.36 -1.34 -1.90
C CYS A 111 -8.68 -0.15 -0.98
N LEU A 112 -8.93 -0.39 0.32
CA LEU A 112 -9.15 0.67 1.29
C LEU A 112 -7.91 1.52 1.53
N PHE A 113 -6.70 0.96 1.37
CA PHE A 113 -5.45 1.71 1.40
C PHE A 113 -5.42 2.86 0.38
N TYR A 114 -6.06 2.70 -0.79
CA TYR A 114 -6.20 3.83 -1.73
C TYR A 114 -7.18 4.89 -1.23
N GLY A 115 -8.21 4.50 -0.48
CA GLY A 115 -9.12 5.43 0.19
C GLY A 115 -8.39 6.25 1.25
N ASP A 116 -7.57 5.60 2.07
CA ASP A 116 -6.64 6.23 3.02
C ASP A 116 -5.63 7.14 2.29
N GLY A 117 -5.04 6.64 1.19
CA GLY A 117 -4.12 7.40 0.33
C GLY A 117 -4.71 8.69 -0.26
N VAL A 118 -6.03 8.85 -0.28
CA VAL A 118 -6.71 10.09 -0.67
C VAL A 118 -6.98 10.98 0.54
N ILE A 119 -7.47 10.43 1.64
CA ILE A 119 -7.88 11.24 2.79
C ILE A 119 -6.68 11.79 3.55
N THR A 120 -5.64 10.99 3.77
CA THR A 120 -4.47 11.40 4.57
C THR A 120 -3.75 12.65 4.04
N PRO A 121 -3.38 12.76 2.74
CA PRO A 121 -2.80 14.00 2.23
C PRO A 121 -3.76 15.18 2.30
N ALA A 122 -5.06 14.95 2.08
CA ALA A 122 -6.07 15.99 2.14
C ALA A 122 -6.20 16.58 3.55
N ILE A 123 -6.39 15.73 4.56
CA ILE A 123 -6.60 16.18 5.95
C ILE A 123 -5.32 16.77 6.55
N SER A 124 -4.17 16.14 6.31
CA SER A 124 -2.89 16.56 6.89
C SER A 124 -2.45 17.92 6.36
N VAL A 125 -2.45 18.12 5.04
CA VAL A 125 -2.07 19.42 4.45
C VAL A 125 -3.08 20.50 4.79
N LEU A 126 -4.39 20.17 4.76
CA LEU A 126 -5.44 21.13 5.10
C LEU A 126 -5.33 21.57 6.57
N SER A 127 -5.14 20.65 7.52
CA SER A 127 -5.00 20.97 8.94
C SER A 127 -3.73 21.77 9.24
N ALA A 128 -2.64 21.54 8.49
CA ALA A 128 -1.43 22.36 8.60
C ALA A 128 -1.69 23.80 8.14
N VAL A 129 -2.37 23.98 7.01
CA VAL A 129 -2.68 25.30 6.43
C VAL A 129 -3.76 26.02 7.24
N GLU A 130 -4.70 25.32 7.89
CA GLU A 130 -5.69 25.92 8.81
C GLU A 130 -5.04 26.69 9.97
N GLY A 131 -3.79 26.39 10.32
CA GLY A 131 -3.00 27.19 11.28
C GLY A 131 -2.88 28.66 10.90
N LEU A 132 -2.98 29.03 9.62
CA LEU A 132 -3.00 30.42 9.17
C LEU A 132 -4.23 31.19 9.66
N GLU A 133 -5.36 30.53 9.88
CA GLU A 133 -6.57 31.16 10.42
C GLU A 133 -6.36 31.67 11.86
N ILE A 134 -5.50 31.00 12.62
CA ILE A 134 -5.14 31.42 13.99
C ILE A 134 -4.27 32.68 13.95
N ILE A 135 -3.39 32.84 12.93
CA ILE A 135 -2.56 34.04 12.76
C ILE A 135 -3.46 35.24 12.38
N SER A 136 -4.37 35.05 11.42
CA SER A 136 -5.34 36.07 11.03
C SER A 136 -6.58 35.44 10.35
N PRO A 137 -7.80 35.82 10.79
CA PRO A 137 -9.05 35.36 10.17
C PRO A 137 -9.15 35.71 8.68
N ALA A 138 -8.37 36.69 8.18
CA ALA A 138 -8.32 37.04 6.78
C ALA A 138 -7.83 35.90 5.89
N PHE A 139 -6.98 35.02 6.41
CA PHE A 139 -6.45 33.86 5.67
C PHE A 139 -7.45 32.73 5.45
N LYS A 140 -8.62 32.73 6.12
CA LYS A 140 -9.64 31.70 5.98
C LYS A 140 -10.00 31.41 4.52
N LYS A 141 -10.11 32.44 3.68
CA LYS A 141 -10.42 32.30 2.24
C LYS A 141 -9.25 31.69 1.44
N SER A 142 -8.04 31.77 1.95
CA SER A 142 -6.83 31.31 1.28
C SER A 142 -6.45 29.87 1.64
N VAL A 143 -7.04 29.27 2.67
CA VAL A 143 -6.70 27.93 3.14
C VAL A 143 -6.88 26.89 2.04
N ILE A 144 -8.06 26.80 1.42
CA ILE A 144 -8.34 25.83 0.36
C ILE A 144 -7.46 26.05 -0.87
N PRO A 145 -7.36 27.27 -1.46
CA PRO A 145 -6.48 27.49 -2.60
C PRO A 145 -5.01 27.15 -2.31
N LEU A 146 -4.50 27.51 -1.13
CA LEU A 146 -3.11 27.23 -0.75
C LEU A 146 -2.89 25.72 -0.58
N THR A 147 -3.84 25.01 0.07
CA THR A 147 -3.80 23.55 0.18
C THR A 147 -3.74 22.89 -1.20
N LEU A 148 -4.58 23.32 -2.14
CA LEU A 148 -4.58 22.78 -3.51
C LEU A 148 -3.28 23.05 -4.25
N VAL A 149 -2.67 24.23 -4.07
CA VAL A 149 -1.36 24.56 -4.66
C VAL A 149 -0.27 23.67 -4.08
N ILE A 150 -0.23 23.49 -2.76
CA ILE A 150 0.76 22.62 -2.09
C ILE A 150 0.63 21.17 -2.61
N LEU A 151 -0.60 20.66 -2.65
CA LEU A 151 -0.87 19.31 -3.17
C LEU A 151 -0.51 19.18 -4.65
N PHE A 152 -0.85 20.17 -5.48
CA PHE A 152 -0.46 20.16 -6.90
C PHE A 152 1.06 20.10 -7.06
N LEU A 153 1.80 20.93 -6.34
CA LEU A 153 3.26 20.94 -6.38
C LEU A 153 3.84 19.61 -5.93
N LEU A 154 3.28 19.00 -4.86
CA LEU A 154 3.67 17.69 -4.36
C LEU A 154 3.54 16.63 -5.46
N PHE A 155 2.38 16.52 -6.10
CA PHE A 155 2.10 15.53 -7.14
C PHE A 155 2.88 15.79 -8.44
N TRP A 156 3.15 17.05 -8.77
CA TRP A 156 3.92 17.44 -9.95
C TRP A 156 5.41 17.05 -9.83
N VAL A 157 5.98 17.18 -8.64
CA VAL A 157 7.39 16.86 -8.39
C VAL A 157 7.64 15.34 -8.33
N GLN A 158 6.61 14.50 -8.10
CA GLN A 158 6.74 13.04 -7.99
C GLN A 158 7.54 12.39 -9.14
N LYS A 159 7.33 12.86 -10.37
CA LYS A 159 8.02 12.35 -11.57
C LYS A 159 9.55 12.48 -11.49
N ARG A 160 10.07 13.45 -10.71
CA ARG A 160 11.52 13.67 -10.57
C ARG A 160 12.17 12.72 -9.56
N GLY A 161 11.37 11.91 -8.87
CA GLY A 161 11.83 11.02 -7.80
C GLY A 161 12.14 11.77 -6.50
N THR A 162 12.21 11.00 -5.42
CA THR A 162 12.45 11.52 -4.07
C THR A 162 13.87 11.33 -3.58
N ALA A 163 14.76 10.71 -4.37
CA ALA A 163 16.14 10.38 -3.97
C ALA A 163 16.94 11.58 -3.45
N GLY A 164 16.78 12.75 -4.08
CA GLY A 164 17.48 13.97 -3.68
C GLY A 164 16.89 14.63 -2.43
N ILE A 165 15.56 14.61 -2.31
CA ILE A 165 14.82 15.32 -1.25
C ILE A 165 14.66 14.43 -0.01
N GLY A 166 14.59 13.11 -0.19
CA GLY A 166 14.38 12.13 0.88
C GLY A 166 15.41 12.17 2.01
N LYS A 167 16.63 12.66 1.70
CA LYS A 167 17.69 12.83 2.72
C LYS A 167 17.32 13.87 3.79
N PHE A 168 16.43 14.80 3.47
CA PHE A 168 15.97 15.85 4.39
C PHE A 168 14.73 15.42 5.19
N PHE A 169 14.03 14.35 4.81
CA PHE A 169 12.80 13.92 5.48
C PHE A 169 13.05 13.57 6.94
N GLY A 170 14.07 12.76 7.22
CA GLY A 170 14.42 12.38 8.60
C GLY A 170 14.73 13.58 9.49
N PRO A 171 15.68 14.46 9.13
CA PRO A 171 15.99 15.66 9.90
C PRO A 171 14.81 16.60 10.11
N ILE A 172 14.01 16.89 9.07
CA ILE A 172 12.84 17.77 9.19
C ILE A 172 11.80 17.18 10.13
N THR A 173 11.49 15.89 9.98
CA THR A 173 10.51 15.22 10.83
C THR A 173 11.01 15.07 12.28
N LEU A 174 12.33 14.89 12.48
CA LEU A 174 12.92 14.92 13.82
C LEU A 174 12.75 16.29 14.48
N VAL A 175 12.99 17.38 13.74
CA VAL A 175 12.73 18.75 14.23
C VAL A 175 11.24 18.94 14.54
N TRP A 176 10.35 18.38 13.72
CA TRP A 176 8.92 18.38 13.96
C TRP A 176 8.57 17.69 15.28
N PHE A 177 9.08 16.46 15.53
CA PHE A 177 8.84 15.75 16.79
C PHE A 177 9.41 16.50 18.00
N ALA A 178 10.58 17.11 17.87
CA ALA A 178 11.14 17.94 18.92
C ALA A 178 10.26 19.17 19.21
N ALA A 179 9.78 19.85 18.15
CA ALA A 179 8.90 21.01 18.30
C ALA A 179 7.58 20.68 19.01
N ILE A 180 6.90 19.58 18.60
CA ILE A 180 5.64 19.16 19.23
C ILE A 180 5.85 18.72 20.69
N ALA A 181 7.00 18.11 21.02
CA ALA A 181 7.34 17.74 22.39
C ALA A 181 7.60 18.97 23.26
N VAL A 182 8.36 19.95 22.75
CA VAL A 182 8.64 21.21 23.48
C VAL A 182 7.35 21.97 23.76
N LEU A 183 6.47 22.11 22.77
CA LEU A 183 5.16 22.73 22.95
C LEU A 183 4.32 21.96 24.01
N GLY A 184 4.33 20.63 23.96
CA GLY A 184 3.64 19.81 24.96
C GLY A 184 4.18 20.04 26.38
N VAL A 185 5.50 19.95 26.55
CA VAL A 185 6.16 20.14 27.85
C VAL A 185 5.89 21.53 28.41
N SER A 186 5.90 22.59 27.62
CA SER A 186 5.67 23.97 28.09
C SER A 186 4.32 24.15 28.77
N HIS A 187 3.29 23.43 28.34
CA HIS A 187 1.96 23.46 28.99
C HIS A 187 1.83 22.44 30.12
N ILE A 188 2.47 21.28 30.03
CA ILE A 188 2.51 20.28 31.11
C ILE A 188 3.16 20.86 32.34
N VAL A 189 4.25 21.64 32.21
CA VAL A 189 4.92 22.29 33.36
C VAL A 189 4.00 23.26 34.09
N GLN A 190 3.05 23.89 33.39
CA GLN A 190 2.06 24.79 34.02
C GLN A 190 0.96 24.02 34.76
N ARG A 191 0.67 22.77 34.34
CA ARG A 191 -0.32 21.88 34.94
C ARG A 191 0.19 20.44 35.02
N PRO A 192 1.12 20.13 35.91
CA PRO A 192 1.75 18.82 35.98
C PRO A 192 0.77 17.69 36.38
N GLU A 193 -0.36 18.05 37.00
CA GLU A 193 -1.41 17.08 37.33
C GLU A 193 -1.96 16.33 36.09
N ILE A 194 -1.83 16.89 34.90
CA ILE A 194 -2.26 16.25 33.67
C ILE A 194 -1.61 14.88 33.43
N LEU A 195 -0.42 14.65 33.99
CA LEU A 195 0.31 13.38 33.92
C LEU A 195 -0.40 12.23 34.65
N PHE A 196 -1.32 12.52 35.59
CA PHE A 196 -2.15 11.49 36.21
C PHE A 196 -3.00 10.73 35.16
N ALA A 197 -3.32 11.36 34.02
CA ALA A 197 -4.02 10.71 32.89
C ALA A 197 -3.28 9.52 32.30
N ILE A 198 -2.00 9.25 32.61
CA ILE A 198 -1.29 8.03 32.28
C ILE A 198 -1.97 6.80 32.92
N SER A 199 -2.58 6.98 34.11
CA SER A 199 -3.27 5.89 34.79
C SER A 199 -4.50 5.42 34.00
N PRO A 200 -4.64 4.09 33.76
CA PRO A 200 -5.80 3.54 33.04
C PRO A 200 -7.11 3.73 33.81
N HIS A 201 -7.02 4.05 35.08
CA HIS A 201 -8.20 4.33 35.92
C HIS A 201 -9.07 5.43 35.33
N TYR A 202 -8.48 6.51 34.82
CA TYR A 202 -9.24 7.61 34.22
C TYR A 202 -9.97 7.21 32.96
N ALA A 203 -9.34 6.41 32.09
CA ALA A 203 -10.00 5.86 30.92
C ALA A 203 -11.20 4.98 31.30
N LEU A 204 -10.98 4.04 32.25
CA LEU A 204 -12.02 3.12 32.71
C LEU A 204 -13.15 3.86 33.42
N SER A 205 -12.83 4.84 34.26
CA SER A 205 -13.82 5.69 34.92
C SER A 205 -14.68 6.45 33.93
N PHE A 206 -14.06 7.08 32.93
CA PHE A 206 -14.78 7.80 31.89
C PHE A 206 -15.69 6.86 31.08
N MET A 207 -15.18 5.69 30.67
CA MET A 207 -15.96 4.68 29.95
C MET A 207 -17.16 4.18 30.76
N TRP A 208 -17.01 4.09 32.08
CA TRP A 208 -18.07 3.60 32.96
C TRP A 208 -19.17 4.64 33.21
N HIS A 209 -18.77 5.90 33.45
CA HIS A 209 -19.73 6.98 33.78
C HIS A 209 -20.40 7.58 32.53
N GLU A 210 -19.68 7.59 31.39
CA GLU A 210 -20.12 8.20 30.13
C GLU A 210 -20.05 7.23 28.95
N PRO A 211 -20.74 6.07 28.99
CA PRO A 211 -20.56 5.02 27.97
C PRO A 211 -21.02 5.48 26.57
N GLY A 212 -22.09 6.28 26.48
CA GLY A 212 -22.59 6.81 25.20
C GLY A 212 -21.63 7.81 24.59
N THR A 213 -21.13 8.76 25.38
CA THR A 213 -20.12 9.74 24.97
C THR A 213 -18.82 9.05 24.58
N THR A 214 -18.36 8.07 25.39
CA THR A 214 -17.19 7.26 25.08
C THR A 214 -17.30 6.60 23.71
N PHE A 215 -18.44 5.97 23.43
CA PHE A 215 -18.64 5.29 22.17
C PHE A 215 -18.56 6.28 20.98
N ILE A 216 -19.15 7.46 21.09
CA ILE A 216 -19.09 8.49 20.04
C ILE A 216 -17.66 8.99 19.83
N ILE A 217 -16.92 9.29 20.91
CA ILE A 217 -15.55 9.85 20.81
C ILE A 217 -14.52 8.82 20.32
N LEU A 218 -14.75 7.51 20.51
CA LEU A 218 -13.87 6.49 19.96
C LEU A 218 -13.66 6.66 18.46
N GLY A 219 -14.70 7.11 17.72
CA GLY A 219 -14.58 7.44 16.30
C GLY A 219 -13.69 8.65 15.99
N ALA A 220 -13.36 9.48 16.97
CA ALA A 220 -12.37 10.54 16.82
C ALA A 220 -11.01 10.14 17.44
N VAL A 221 -11.02 9.36 18.52
CA VAL A 221 -9.79 8.84 19.15
C VAL A 221 -8.96 8.02 18.16
N VAL A 222 -9.60 7.24 17.28
CA VAL A 222 -8.86 6.45 16.27
C VAL A 222 -7.92 7.29 15.41
N LEU A 223 -8.19 8.58 15.26
CA LEU A 223 -7.33 9.49 14.49
C LEU A 223 -5.91 9.59 15.07
N CYS A 224 -5.71 9.33 16.36
CA CYS A 224 -4.37 9.33 16.96
C CYS A 224 -3.50 8.12 16.56
N VAL A 225 -4.10 7.06 16.01
CA VAL A 225 -3.39 5.84 15.59
C VAL A 225 -3.36 5.66 14.08
N THR A 226 -3.88 6.64 13.32
CA THR A 226 -3.74 6.65 11.86
C THR A 226 -2.27 6.63 11.46
N GLY A 227 -1.94 5.94 10.36
CA GLY A 227 -0.54 5.69 9.97
C GLY A 227 0.13 4.50 10.67
N GLY A 228 -0.58 3.83 11.61
CA GLY A 228 -0.07 2.59 12.23
C GLY A 228 0.16 1.47 11.23
N GLU A 229 -0.60 1.42 10.14
CA GLU A 229 -0.47 0.44 9.06
C GLU A 229 0.69 0.72 8.12
N ALA A 230 0.96 2.00 7.84
CA ALA A 230 2.13 2.43 7.08
C ALA A 230 3.44 1.93 7.71
N LEU A 231 3.49 1.88 9.03
CA LEU A 231 4.60 1.34 9.83
C LEU A 231 4.93 -0.12 9.46
N TYR A 232 3.90 -0.93 9.21
CA TYR A 232 4.08 -2.31 8.80
C TYR A 232 4.39 -2.41 7.29
N ALA A 233 3.81 -1.56 6.47
CA ALA A 233 4.07 -1.52 5.03
C ALA A 233 5.55 -1.19 4.73
N ASP A 234 6.13 -0.24 5.46
CA ASP A 234 7.52 0.21 5.26
C ASP A 234 8.59 -0.68 5.92
N MET A 235 8.17 -1.77 6.55
CA MET A 235 9.10 -2.71 7.19
C MET A 235 10.16 -3.24 6.23
N GLY A 236 9.82 -3.43 4.95
CA GLY A 236 10.74 -3.91 3.92
C GLY A 236 11.88 -2.93 3.61
N HIS A 237 11.68 -1.64 3.82
CA HIS A 237 12.67 -0.60 3.55
C HIS A 237 13.63 -0.36 4.72
N PHE A 238 13.11 -0.31 5.94
CA PHE A 238 13.88 0.08 7.12
C PHE A 238 14.24 -1.08 8.04
N GLY A 239 13.45 -2.15 8.02
CA GLY A 239 13.58 -3.28 8.93
C GLY A 239 12.95 -3.04 10.30
N LYS A 240 12.70 -4.12 11.05
CA LYS A 240 11.99 -4.11 12.34
C LYS A 240 12.71 -3.32 13.44
N LYS A 241 14.06 -3.42 13.52
CA LYS A 241 14.83 -2.80 14.61
C LYS A 241 14.82 -1.26 14.55
N PRO A 242 15.11 -0.60 13.40
CA PRO A 242 15.02 0.85 13.28
C PRO A 242 13.63 1.39 13.57
N ILE A 243 12.58 0.72 13.06
CA ILE A 243 11.19 1.11 13.29
C ILE A 243 10.86 1.07 14.79
N ARG A 244 11.17 -0.02 15.48
CA ARG A 244 10.95 -0.14 16.93
C ARG A 244 11.72 0.90 17.72
N LEU A 245 12.98 1.13 17.38
CA LEU A 245 13.81 2.11 18.06
C LEU A 245 13.23 3.52 17.89
N ALA A 246 12.88 3.92 16.68
CA ALA A 246 12.26 5.21 16.40
C ALA A 246 10.97 5.41 17.20
N TRP A 247 10.10 4.40 17.23
CA TRP A 247 8.83 4.47 17.97
C TRP A 247 9.01 4.72 19.45
N PHE A 248 9.74 3.83 20.13
CA PHE A 248 9.84 3.89 21.59
C PHE A 248 10.75 5.01 22.10
N SER A 249 11.77 5.43 21.33
CA SER A 249 12.72 6.45 21.80
C SER A 249 12.31 7.88 21.46
N VAL A 250 11.56 8.10 20.36
CA VAL A 250 11.26 9.45 19.87
C VAL A 250 9.76 9.65 19.66
N VAL A 251 9.15 8.85 18.79
CA VAL A 251 7.82 9.16 18.26
C VAL A 251 6.74 9.09 19.33
N MET A 252 6.60 7.95 20.02
CA MET A 252 5.60 7.78 21.06
C MET A 252 5.76 8.79 22.21
N PRO A 253 6.97 9.03 22.78
CA PRO A 253 7.14 10.05 23.82
C PRO A 253 6.74 11.45 23.35
N CYS A 254 7.13 11.86 22.14
CA CYS A 254 6.79 13.20 21.62
C CYS A 254 5.29 13.37 21.39
N LEU A 255 4.61 12.34 20.85
CA LEU A 255 3.14 12.36 20.68
C LEU A 255 2.41 12.46 22.02
N VAL A 256 2.80 11.64 23.00
CA VAL A 256 2.19 11.65 24.34
C VAL A 256 2.37 13.02 24.99
N LEU A 257 3.59 13.56 24.98
CA LEU A 257 3.85 14.90 25.52
C LEU A 257 2.98 15.96 24.83
N ASN A 258 2.81 15.89 23.53
CA ASN A 258 2.00 16.84 22.79
C ASN A 258 0.51 16.73 23.15
N TYR A 259 -0.08 15.53 23.13
CA TYR A 259 -1.50 15.34 23.51
C TYR A 259 -1.77 15.77 24.93
N PHE A 260 -0.88 15.46 25.86
CA PHE A 260 -1.01 15.91 27.26
C PHE A 260 -0.87 17.42 27.40
N GLY A 261 0.02 18.04 26.62
CA GLY A 261 0.14 19.49 26.55
C GLY A 261 -1.12 20.16 26.01
N GLN A 262 -1.72 19.61 24.94
CA GLN A 262 -3.01 20.09 24.45
C GLN A 262 -4.12 19.96 25.51
N GLY A 263 -4.17 18.87 26.26
CA GLY A 263 -5.11 18.69 27.35
C GLY A 263 -4.89 19.68 28.49
N ALA A 264 -3.63 19.96 28.87
CA ALA A 264 -3.29 20.96 29.87
C ALA A 264 -3.72 22.37 29.43
N LEU A 265 -3.53 22.72 28.15
CA LEU A 265 -4.03 23.96 27.56
C LEU A 265 -5.55 24.05 27.65
N LEU A 266 -6.27 23.02 27.24
CA LEU A 266 -7.74 22.99 27.23
C LEU A 266 -8.34 23.17 28.63
N LEU A 267 -7.70 22.62 29.67
CA LEU A 267 -8.11 22.85 31.06
C LEU A 267 -7.87 24.28 31.54
N SER A 268 -6.89 24.97 30.95
CA SER A 268 -6.57 26.36 31.32
C SER A 268 -7.36 27.37 30.49
N GLN A 269 -7.60 27.05 29.20
CA GLN A 269 -8.22 27.89 28.21
C GLN A 269 -9.19 27.08 27.36
N PRO A 270 -10.44 26.88 27.79
CA PRO A 270 -11.44 26.10 27.02
C PRO A 270 -11.69 26.62 25.60
N GLU A 271 -11.46 27.90 25.35
CA GLU A 271 -11.59 28.50 24.01
C GLU A 271 -10.59 27.95 22.99
N ALA A 272 -9.49 27.34 23.47
CA ALA A 272 -8.48 26.70 22.65
C ALA A 272 -8.99 25.46 21.88
N VAL A 273 -10.21 25.00 22.16
CA VAL A 273 -10.86 23.90 21.43
C VAL A 273 -10.97 24.16 19.92
N LYS A 274 -10.97 25.42 19.50
CA LYS A 274 -11.02 25.80 18.07
C LYS A 274 -9.84 25.22 17.30
N ASN A 275 -8.65 25.24 17.91
CA ASN A 275 -7.43 24.62 17.37
C ASN A 275 -6.40 24.42 18.50
N PRO A 276 -6.54 23.35 19.29
CA PRO A 276 -5.71 23.13 20.49
C PRO A 276 -4.21 23.11 20.16
N PHE A 277 -3.83 22.53 19.02
CA PHE A 277 -2.44 22.42 18.63
C PHE A 277 -1.76 23.78 18.41
N TYR A 278 -2.32 24.62 17.51
CA TYR A 278 -1.69 25.90 17.20
C TYR A 278 -1.80 26.90 18.35
N MET A 279 -2.83 26.81 19.16
CA MET A 279 -2.97 27.67 20.33
C MET A 279 -2.02 27.35 21.50
N MET A 280 -1.27 26.23 21.42
CA MET A 280 -0.12 26.01 22.32
C MET A 280 1.09 26.90 22.00
N ALA A 281 1.17 27.39 20.78
CA ALA A 281 2.34 28.14 20.34
C ALA A 281 2.24 29.62 20.75
N PRO A 282 3.34 30.26 21.21
CA PRO A 282 3.38 31.69 21.37
C PRO A 282 3.31 32.39 20.01
N ASP A 283 2.80 33.62 19.96
CA ASP A 283 2.53 34.37 18.73
C ASP A 283 3.72 34.42 17.75
N TRP A 284 4.94 34.60 18.27
CA TRP A 284 6.16 34.65 17.47
C TRP A 284 6.50 33.30 16.79
N ALA A 285 6.05 32.19 17.36
CA ALA A 285 6.34 30.85 16.86
C ALA A 285 5.26 30.32 15.89
N LEU A 286 4.08 30.96 15.80
CA LEU A 286 2.98 30.49 14.96
C LEU A 286 3.36 30.34 13.48
N VAL A 287 3.98 31.38 12.89
CA VAL A 287 4.36 31.36 11.47
C VAL A 287 5.39 30.25 11.18
N PRO A 288 6.52 30.15 11.91
CA PRO A 288 7.46 29.06 11.69
C PRO A 288 6.86 27.67 12.01
N LEU A 289 5.93 27.56 12.97
CA LEU A 289 5.25 26.30 13.29
C LEU A 289 4.33 25.86 12.15
N VAL A 290 3.55 26.77 11.53
CA VAL A 290 2.73 26.46 10.35
C VAL A 290 3.61 26.01 9.18
N GLY A 291 4.76 26.68 8.97
CA GLY A 291 5.73 26.27 7.95
C GLY A 291 6.29 24.85 8.21
N LEU A 292 6.67 24.56 9.46
CA LEU A 292 7.19 23.25 9.84
C LEU A 292 6.12 22.17 9.77
N ALA A 293 4.89 22.46 10.22
CA ALA A 293 3.74 21.55 10.10
C ALA A 293 3.44 21.23 8.61
N THR A 294 3.47 22.24 7.75
CA THR A 294 3.27 22.06 6.31
C THR A 294 4.37 21.17 5.71
N MET A 295 5.63 21.37 6.07
CA MET A 295 6.71 20.48 5.62
C MET A 295 6.52 19.05 6.13
N ALA A 296 6.14 18.87 7.40
CA ALA A 296 5.89 17.54 7.98
C ALA A 296 4.73 16.83 7.26
N THR A 297 3.63 17.54 6.97
CA THR A 297 2.46 16.97 6.26
C THR A 297 2.74 16.67 4.79
N VAL A 298 3.59 17.45 4.13
CA VAL A 298 4.07 17.16 2.76
C VAL A 298 4.92 15.88 2.77
N ILE A 299 5.81 15.71 3.76
CA ILE A 299 6.63 14.50 3.91
C ILE A 299 5.73 13.28 4.18
N ALA A 300 4.77 13.40 5.08
CA ALA A 300 3.80 12.33 5.37
C ALA A 300 3.02 11.92 4.12
N SER A 301 2.50 12.90 3.37
CA SER A 301 1.79 12.68 2.11
C SER A 301 2.67 12.01 1.06
N GLN A 302 3.94 12.40 0.98
CA GLN A 302 4.92 11.81 0.08
C GLN A 302 5.15 10.33 0.35
N ALA A 303 5.30 9.95 1.62
CA ALA A 303 5.48 8.57 2.03
C ALA A 303 4.29 7.69 1.61
N LEU A 304 3.07 8.18 1.83
CA LEU A 304 1.85 7.48 1.48
C LEU A 304 1.67 7.32 -0.04
N ILE A 305 1.98 8.36 -0.84
CA ILE A 305 1.94 8.29 -2.31
C ILE A 305 2.93 7.24 -2.82
N SER A 306 4.14 7.21 -2.28
CA SER A 306 5.15 6.20 -2.63
C SER A 306 4.69 4.80 -2.21
N GLY A 307 4.04 4.67 -1.05
CA GLY A 307 3.39 3.45 -0.60
C GLY A 307 2.32 2.95 -1.57
N ALA A 308 1.48 3.85 -2.08
CA ALA A 308 0.45 3.51 -3.08
C ALA A 308 1.04 2.99 -4.39
N PHE A 309 2.17 3.56 -4.86
CA PHE A 309 2.88 3.01 -6.03
C PHE A 309 3.42 1.61 -5.75
N SER A 310 4.03 1.39 -4.59
CA SER A 310 4.57 0.09 -4.19
C SER A 310 3.49 -0.98 -4.09
N VAL A 311 2.37 -0.66 -3.44
CA VAL A 311 1.20 -1.55 -3.33
C VAL A 311 0.62 -1.84 -4.72
N THR A 312 0.49 -0.84 -5.59
CA THR A 312 0.00 -1.03 -6.96
C THR A 312 0.91 -1.99 -7.74
N LYS A 313 2.24 -1.84 -7.66
CA LYS A 313 3.19 -2.74 -8.30
C LYS A 313 3.01 -4.18 -7.80
N GLN A 314 2.88 -4.39 -6.49
CA GLN A 314 2.66 -5.71 -5.90
C GLN A 314 1.34 -6.34 -6.41
N VAL A 315 0.26 -5.57 -6.46
CA VAL A 315 -1.06 -6.01 -6.92
C VAL A 315 -1.05 -6.38 -8.42
N ILE A 316 -0.31 -5.63 -9.25
CA ILE A 316 -0.09 -5.96 -10.67
C ILE A 316 0.63 -7.30 -10.80
N GLN A 317 1.69 -7.51 -10.04
CA GLN A 317 2.49 -8.73 -10.08
C GLN A 317 1.73 -9.96 -9.56
N LEU A 318 0.84 -9.76 -8.59
CA LEU A 318 -0.10 -10.79 -8.13
C LEU A 318 -1.25 -11.06 -9.12
N GLY A 319 -1.35 -10.29 -10.21
CA GLY A 319 -2.34 -10.50 -11.27
C GLY A 319 -3.73 -9.92 -11.00
N TYR A 320 -3.87 -8.99 -10.04
CA TYR A 320 -5.15 -8.34 -9.71
C TYR A 320 -5.36 -7.00 -10.42
N LEU A 321 -4.35 -6.44 -11.06
CA LEU A 321 -4.45 -5.26 -11.91
C LEU A 321 -3.74 -5.48 -13.23
N PRO A 322 -4.13 -4.75 -14.31
CA PRO A 322 -3.40 -4.76 -15.56
C PRO A 322 -1.99 -4.21 -15.39
N ARG A 323 -1.11 -4.55 -16.32
CA ARG A 323 0.22 -3.96 -16.38
C ARG A 323 0.07 -2.47 -16.66
N LEU A 324 0.48 -1.65 -15.70
CA LEU A 324 0.56 -0.20 -15.82
C LEU A 324 1.99 0.22 -16.09
N GLN A 325 2.17 1.37 -16.72
CA GLN A 325 3.49 1.95 -16.93
C GLN A 325 4.15 2.28 -15.59
N VAL A 326 5.31 1.68 -15.35
CA VAL A 326 6.16 1.90 -14.16
C VAL A 326 7.44 2.57 -14.62
N MET A 327 7.71 3.77 -14.09
CA MET A 327 8.95 4.50 -14.35
C MET A 327 9.85 4.42 -13.13
N HIS A 328 11.08 3.96 -13.30
CA HIS A 328 12.09 4.00 -12.24
C HIS A 328 12.66 5.42 -12.16
N THR A 329 12.64 6.02 -10.96
CA THR A 329 13.10 7.39 -10.71
C THR A 329 14.50 7.46 -10.11
N SER A 330 15.11 6.30 -9.80
CA SER A 330 16.47 6.17 -9.28
C SER A 330 17.21 5.04 -9.99
N GLU A 331 18.47 5.27 -10.37
CA GLU A 331 19.35 4.25 -10.94
C GLU A 331 19.89 3.29 -9.87
N THR A 332 19.98 3.75 -8.63
CA THR A 332 20.60 3.00 -7.52
C THR A 332 19.59 2.33 -6.59
N ASP A 333 18.34 2.79 -6.59
CA ASP A 333 17.28 2.30 -5.71
C ASP A 333 16.08 1.82 -6.54
N THR A 334 15.98 0.51 -6.72
CA THR A 334 14.90 -0.14 -7.49
C THR A 334 13.52 0.00 -6.85
N GLY A 335 13.45 0.43 -5.58
CA GLY A 335 12.20 0.69 -4.85
C GLY A 335 11.56 2.04 -5.20
N GLN A 336 12.32 2.96 -5.80
CA GLN A 336 11.80 4.28 -6.18
C GLN A 336 11.14 4.23 -7.55
N ILE A 337 9.83 4.07 -7.54
CA ILE A 337 9.00 3.98 -8.75
C ILE A 337 8.00 5.13 -8.82
N TYR A 338 7.65 5.51 -10.04
CA TYR A 338 6.60 6.47 -10.34
C TYR A 338 5.59 5.84 -11.30
N MET A 339 4.32 5.97 -11.00
CA MET A 339 3.22 5.45 -11.82
C MET A 339 2.28 6.60 -12.20
N PRO A 340 2.35 7.12 -13.45
CA PRO A 340 1.60 8.32 -13.85
C PRO A 340 0.10 8.21 -13.62
N PHE A 341 -0.49 7.08 -13.98
CA PHE A 341 -1.93 6.84 -13.84
C PHE A 341 -2.38 6.90 -12.38
N VAL A 342 -1.66 6.23 -11.48
CA VAL A 342 -1.96 6.22 -10.03
C VAL A 342 -1.75 7.61 -9.44
N ASN A 343 -0.65 8.28 -9.79
CA ASN A 343 -0.32 9.61 -9.32
C ASN A 343 -1.44 10.62 -9.61
N TRP A 344 -1.83 10.74 -10.87
CA TRP A 344 -2.84 11.71 -11.26
C TRP A 344 -4.26 11.30 -10.83
N GLY A 345 -4.53 9.98 -10.76
CA GLY A 345 -5.78 9.46 -10.22
C GLY A 345 -5.95 9.82 -8.73
N LEU A 346 -4.92 9.61 -7.92
CA LEU A 346 -4.90 10.04 -6.51
C LEU A 346 -5.04 11.56 -6.38
N PHE A 347 -4.30 12.32 -7.18
CA PHE A 347 -4.38 13.77 -7.15
C PHE A 347 -5.81 14.28 -7.40
N VAL A 348 -6.49 13.78 -8.44
CA VAL A 348 -7.87 14.16 -8.74
C VAL A 348 -8.81 13.82 -7.59
N ALA A 349 -8.67 12.62 -7.01
CA ALA A 349 -9.48 12.19 -5.87
C ALA A 349 -9.23 13.06 -4.62
N ILE A 350 -7.97 13.44 -4.35
CA ILE A 350 -7.60 14.33 -3.24
C ILE A 350 -8.18 15.74 -3.45
N VAL A 351 -8.08 16.28 -4.66
CA VAL A 351 -8.67 17.60 -4.99
C VAL A 351 -10.18 17.58 -4.78
N LEU A 352 -10.84 16.50 -5.22
CA LEU A 352 -12.28 16.33 -4.99
C LEU A 352 -12.59 16.27 -3.49
N ALA A 353 -11.81 15.52 -2.69
CA ALA A 353 -11.97 15.46 -1.25
C ALA A 353 -11.83 16.84 -0.60
N VAL A 354 -10.80 17.62 -0.92
CA VAL A 354 -10.56 18.97 -0.36
C VAL A 354 -11.72 19.92 -0.73
N ILE A 355 -12.20 19.90 -1.98
CA ILE A 355 -13.28 20.77 -2.44
C ILE A 355 -14.64 20.38 -1.82
N MET A 356 -14.90 19.08 -1.65
CA MET A 356 -16.17 18.60 -1.08
C MET A 356 -16.25 18.86 0.43
N PHE A 357 -15.19 18.48 1.17
CA PHE A 357 -15.21 18.54 2.63
C PHE A 357 -14.81 19.90 3.21
N LYS A 358 -13.96 20.67 2.54
CA LYS A 358 -13.59 22.07 2.84
C LYS A 358 -12.88 22.33 4.18
N SER A 359 -12.89 21.40 5.11
CA SER A 359 -12.26 21.53 6.43
C SER A 359 -11.64 20.21 6.88
N SER A 360 -10.59 20.29 7.72
CA SER A 360 -9.97 19.11 8.32
C SER A 360 -10.95 18.31 9.18
N SER A 361 -11.88 18.98 9.87
CA SER A 361 -12.89 18.33 10.69
C SER A 361 -13.86 17.48 9.88
N ASN A 362 -14.33 17.96 8.74
CA ASN A 362 -15.19 17.16 7.86
C ASN A 362 -14.44 15.97 7.26
N LEU A 363 -13.16 16.14 6.89
CA LEU A 363 -12.30 15.05 6.44
C LEU A 363 -12.03 14.01 7.52
N ALA A 364 -11.92 14.43 8.78
CA ALA A 364 -11.75 13.53 9.92
C ALA A 364 -12.93 12.56 10.08
N ALA A 365 -14.15 13.00 9.80
CA ALA A 365 -15.32 12.13 9.78
C ALA A 365 -15.25 11.07 8.69
N ALA A 366 -14.66 11.42 7.52
CA ALA A 366 -14.44 10.48 6.42
C ALA A 366 -13.32 9.47 6.71
N TYR A 367 -12.31 9.86 7.47
CA TYR A 367 -11.06 9.12 7.63
C TYR A 367 -11.22 7.83 8.44
N GLY A 368 -11.88 7.92 9.58
CA GLY A 368 -11.89 6.86 10.59
C GLY A 368 -12.41 5.51 10.08
N ILE A 369 -13.41 5.49 9.18
CA ILE A 369 -14.04 4.23 8.75
C ILE A 369 -13.11 3.36 7.89
N ALA A 370 -12.31 3.97 7.01
CA ALA A 370 -11.37 3.25 6.16
C ALA A 370 -10.27 2.61 7.01
N VAL A 371 -9.65 3.40 7.88
CA VAL A 371 -8.58 2.94 8.78
C VAL A 371 -9.07 1.84 9.72
N CYS A 372 -10.24 2.01 10.37
CA CYS A 372 -10.78 0.97 11.26
C CYS A 372 -11.10 -0.33 10.51
N THR A 373 -11.59 -0.25 9.27
CA THR A 373 -11.86 -1.45 8.48
C THR A 373 -10.57 -2.18 8.12
N ASP A 374 -9.53 -1.44 7.76
CA ASP A 374 -8.23 -2.02 7.44
C ASP A 374 -7.54 -2.61 8.69
N MET A 375 -7.63 -1.92 9.85
CA MET A 375 -7.19 -2.45 11.14
C MET A 375 -7.87 -3.77 11.51
N LEU A 376 -9.18 -3.89 11.27
CA LEU A 376 -9.94 -5.09 11.53
C LEU A 376 -9.50 -6.24 10.61
N ILE A 377 -9.32 -5.97 9.31
CA ILE A 377 -8.82 -6.93 8.33
C ILE A 377 -7.42 -7.41 8.72
N THR A 378 -6.52 -6.49 9.08
CA THR A 378 -5.17 -6.81 9.55
C THR A 378 -5.20 -7.73 10.77
N THR A 379 -6.10 -7.49 11.72
CA THR A 379 -6.26 -8.35 12.91
C THR A 379 -6.75 -9.75 12.53
N VAL A 380 -7.72 -9.84 11.62
CA VAL A 380 -8.22 -11.12 11.10
C VAL A 380 -7.09 -11.89 10.38
N LEU A 381 -6.37 -11.26 9.47
CA LEU A 381 -5.26 -11.90 8.77
C LEU A 381 -4.14 -12.33 9.73
N THR A 382 -3.84 -11.50 10.74
CA THR A 382 -2.86 -11.82 11.80
C THR A 382 -3.25 -13.08 12.55
N PHE A 383 -4.53 -13.28 12.86
CA PHE A 383 -5.01 -14.52 13.48
C PHE A 383 -4.65 -15.75 12.63
N PHE A 384 -4.88 -15.69 11.31
CA PHE A 384 -4.56 -16.81 10.41
C PHE A 384 -3.06 -17.07 10.31
N VAL A 385 -2.24 -16.01 10.26
CA VAL A 385 -0.77 -16.13 10.27
C VAL A 385 -0.30 -16.79 11.58
N ILE A 386 -0.75 -16.31 12.73
CA ILE A 386 -0.36 -16.86 14.04
C ILE A 386 -0.80 -18.33 14.16
N ARG A 387 -2.02 -18.65 13.74
CA ARG A 387 -2.59 -19.98 13.88
C ARG A 387 -1.96 -21.00 12.93
N TYR A 388 -1.78 -20.65 11.67
CA TYR A 388 -1.42 -21.63 10.63
C TYR A 388 0.04 -21.50 10.18
N ALA A 389 0.62 -20.31 10.08
CA ALA A 389 2.04 -20.14 9.74
C ALA A 389 2.93 -20.38 10.97
N TRP A 390 2.61 -19.76 12.12
CA TRP A 390 3.38 -19.97 13.36
C TRP A 390 2.95 -21.19 14.16
N LYS A 391 1.83 -21.83 13.79
CA LYS A 391 1.31 -23.07 14.39
C LYS A 391 1.08 -23.00 15.91
N LEU A 392 0.70 -21.82 16.42
CA LEU A 392 0.41 -21.65 17.84
C LEU A 392 -0.95 -22.28 18.23
N PRO A 393 -1.13 -22.69 19.51
CA PRO A 393 -2.38 -23.20 20.02
C PRO A 393 -3.54 -22.20 19.86
N LEU A 394 -4.75 -22.71 19.58
CA LEU A 394 -5.93 -21.87 19.32
C LEU A 394 -6.23 -20.88 20.46
N ALA A 395 -6.08 -21.30 21.70
CA ALA A 395 -6.30 -20.45 22.88
C ALA A 395 -5.37 -19.21 22.90
N LEU A 396 -4.08 -19.41 22.56
CA LEU A 396 -3.12 -18.30 22.44
C LEU A 396 -3.44 -17.40 21.25
N CYS A 397 -3.88 -17.97 20.13
CA CYS A 397 -4.29 -17.19 18.96
C CYS A 397 -5.48 -16.29 19.31
N ILE A 398 -6.52 -16.85 19.93
CA ILE A 398 -7.71 -16.10 20.36
C ILE A 398 -7.32 -15.05 21.42
N GLY A 399 -6.48 -15.40 22.40
CA GLY A 399 -6.02 -14.45 23.42
C GLY A 399 -5.20 -13.29 22.83
N ALA A 400 -4.30 -13.59 21.87
CA ALA A 400 -3.42 -12.59 21.27
C ALA A 400 -4.15 -11.66 20.28
N THR A 401 -5.16 -12.15 19.54
CA THR A 401 -5.86 -11.36 18.51
C THR A 401 -7.28 -10.98 18.90
N GLY A 402 -7.94 -11.76 19.77
CA GLY A 402 -9.33 -11.52 20.18
C GLY A 402 -9.51 -10.19 20.91
N PHE A 403 -8.57 -9.84 21.78
CA PHE A 403 -8.58 -8.52 22.44
C PHE A 403 -8.53 -7.40 21.41
N PHE A 404 -7.57 -7.45 20.48
CA PHE A 404 -7.45 -6.42 19.43
C PHE A 404 -8.67 -6.41 18.50
N PHE A 405 -9.24 -7.58 18.21
CA PHE A 405 -10.46 -7.66 17.40
C PHE A 405 -11.64 -6.93 18.06
N VAL A 406 -11.82 -7.07 19.38
CA VAL A 406 -12.88 -6.37 20.11
C VAL A 406 -12.63 -4.86 20.11
N VAL A 407 -11.38 -4.42 20.31
CA VAL A 407 -11.02 -3.00 20.28
C VAL A 407 -11.23 -2.41 18.88
N ASP A 408 -10.72 -3.09 17.84
CA ASP A 408 -10.89 -2.66 16.45
C ASP A 408 -12.37 -2.60 16.06
N LEU A 409 -13.18 -3.59 16.51
CA LEU A 409 -14.62 -3.63 16.26
C LEU A 409 -15.33 -2.46 16.96
N ALA A 410 -14.91 -2.07 18.17
CA ALA A 410 -15.46 -0.92 18.85
C ALA A 410 -15.16 0.39 18.11
N PHE A 411 -13.93 0.59 17.62
CA PHE A 411 -13.57 1.72 16.77
C PHE A 411 -14.34 1.72 15.46
N TRP A 412 -14.46 0.57 14.81
CA TRP A 412 -15.20 0.41 13.57
C TRP A 412 -16.69 0.73 13.75
N ALA A 413 -17.31 0.17 14.79
CA ALA A 413 -18.71 0.41 15.10
C ALA A 413 -18.99 1.88 15.41
N SER A 414 -18.10 2.54 16.17
CA SER A 414 -18.20 3.98 16.44
C SER A 414 -18.13 4.82 15.14
N ASN A 415 -17.22 4.47 14.22
CA ASN A 415 -17.09 5.19 12.95
C ASN A 415 -18.26 4.94 11.98
N MET A 416 -19.01 3.85 12.14
CA MET A 416 -20.21 3.59 11.31
C MET A 416 -21.29 4.67 11.46
N PHE A 417 -21.37 5.36 12.60
CA PHE A 417 -22.28 6.52 12.76
C PHE A 417 -21.90 7.69 11.86
N LYS A 418 -20.61 7.82 11.51
CA LYS A 418 -20.10 8.87 10.63
C LYS A 418 -20.15 8.48 9.14
N LEU A 419 -20.76 7.33 8.81
CA LEU A 419 -20.82 6.83 7.42
C LEU A 419 -21.42 7.88 6.47
N PHE A 420 -22.55 8.48 6.88
CA PHE A 420 -23.24 9.49 6.05
C PHE A 420 -22.61 10.87 6.16
N ASP A 421 -21.83 11.16 7.21
CA ASP A 421 -21.15 12.44 7.42
C ASP A 421 -19.83 12.55 6.61
N GLY A 422 -19.49 11.50 5.84
CA GLY A 422 -18.29 11.50 4.99
C GLY A 422 -17.61 10.15 4.85
N GLY A 423 -17.85 9.20 5.75
CA GLY A 423 -17.24 7.86 5.74
C GLY A 423 -17.52 7.04 4.47
N TRP A 424 -18.60 7.38 3.74
CA TRP A 424 -18.92 6.76 2.45
C TRP A 424 -17.87 7.03 1.37
N PHE A 425 -17.14 8.17 1.43
CA PHE A 425 -16.23 8.60 0.38
C PHE A 425 -15.03 7.66 0.19
N PRO A 426 -14.21 7.35 1.23
CA PRO A 426 -13.12 6.38 1.08
C PRO A 426 -13.61 4.96 0.78
N LEU A 427 -14.79 4.57 1.28
CA LEU A 427 -15.41 3.29 0.95
C LEU A 427 -15.80 3.21 -0.52
N LEU A 428 -16.30 4.30 -1.11
CA LEU A 428 -16.62 4.38 -2.52
C LEU A 428 -15.36 4.23 -3.39
N ILE A 429 -14.25 4.88 -3.01
CA ILE A 429 -12.96 4.72 -3.68
C ILE A 429 -12.50 3.27 -3.57
N GLY A 430 -12.51 2.71 -2.36
CA GLY A 430 -12.15 1.31 -2.12
C GLY A 430 -13.01 0.35 -2.94
N ALA A 431 -14.33 0.55 -2.98
CA ALA A 431 -15.26 -0.27 -3.77
C ALA A 431 -15.02 -0.15 -5.28
N ALA A 432 -14.70 1.05 -5.78
CA ALA A 432 -14.36 1.26 -7.19
C ALA A 432 -13.06 0.50 -7.55
N VAL A 433 -12.00 0.65 -6.76
CA VAL A 433 -10.74 -0.07 -6.97
C VAL A 433 -10.94 -1.58 -6.83
N PHE A 434 -11.71 -2.03 -5.85
CA PHE A 434 -12.05 -3.44 -5.65
C PHE A 434 -12.80 -4.03 -6.85
N THR A 435 -13.74 -3.27 -7.41
CA THR A 435 -14.45 -3.67 -8.62
C THR A 435 -13.52 -3.80 -9.83
N LEU A 436 -12.56 -2.88 -9.99
CA LEU A 436 -11.53 -2.98 -11.02
C LEU A 436 -10.66 -4.22 -10.83
N MET A 437 -10.19 -4.47 -9.60
CA MET A 437 -9.33 -5.63 -9.29
C MET A 437 -10.07 -6.96 -9.51
N LEU A 438 -11.30 -7.09 -9.04
CA LEU A 438 -12.10 -8.30 -9.28
C LEU A 438 -12.43 -8.50 -10.76
N THR A 439 -12.75 -7.42 -11.47
CA THR A 439 -13.05 -7.50 -12.91
C THR A 439 -11.83 -7.96 -13.69
N TRP A 440 -10.65 -7.43 -13.36
CA TRP A 440 -9.41 -7.87 -13.98
C TRP A 440 -9.09 -9.34 -13.66
N HIS A 441 -9.17 -9.74 -12.40
CA HIS A 441 -8.89 -11.11 -11.97
C HIS A 441 -9.83 -12.13 -12.64
N ASP A 442 -11.13 -11.87 -12.62
CA ASP A 442 -12.12 -12.75 -13.23
C ASP A 442 -11.98 -12.80 -14.75
N GLY A 443 -11.76 -11.63 -15.40
CA GLY A 443 -11.55 -11.54 -16.83
C GLY A 443 -10.28 -12.28 -17.29
N ARG A 444 -9.19 -12.17 -16.54
CA ARG A 444 -7.96 -12.94 -16.79
C ARG A 444 -8.19 -14.45 -16.66
N ARG A 445 -9.00 -14.87 -15.68
CA ARG A 445 -9.35 -16.28 -15.54
C ARG A 445 -10.14 -16.77 -16.75
N LEU A 446 -11.20 -16.04 -17.16
CA LEU A 446 -12.00 -16.41 -18.35
C LEU A 446 -11.15 -16.45 -19.63
N LEU A 447 -10.27 -15.46 -19.82
CA LEU A 447 -9.34 -15.45 -20.94
C LEU A 447 -8.42 -16.66 -20.94
N ASN A 448 -7.85 -17.01 -19.78
CA ASN A 448 -6.99 -18.17 -19.65
C ASN A 448 -7.77 -19.47 -19.86
N ASP A 449 -9.00 -19.58 -19.36
CA ASP A 449 -9.86 -20.77 -19.54
C ASP A 449 -10.22 -20.94 -21.04
N SER A 450 -10.52 -19.84 -21.75
CA SER A 450 -10.76 -19.86 -23.21
C SER A 450 -9.50 -20.30 -23.98
N LEU A 451 -8.34 -19.75 -23.65
CA LEU A 451 -7.07 -20.15 -24.27
C LEU A 451 -6.73 -21.64 -24.02
N ARG A 452 -7.10 -22.16 -22.83
CA ARG A 452 -6.86 -23.56 -22.48
C ARG A 452 -7.76 -24.53 -23.22
N SER A 453 -9.03 -24.16 -23.47
CA SER A 453 -9.97 -25.02 -24.19
C SER A 453 -9.51 -25.36 -25.59
N ASP A 454 -8.77 -24.45 -26.22
CA ASP A 454 -8.28 -24.55 -27.58
C ASP A 454 -6.80 -24.94 -27.69
N ALA A 455 -6.12 -25.09 -26.52
CA ALA A 455 -4.68 -25.33 -26.46
C ALA A 455 -4.30 -26.75 -26.88
N LEU A 456 -3.45 -26.85 -27.89
CA LEU A 456 -2.76 -28.09 -28.22
C LEU A 456 -1.61 -28.34 -27.23
N LYS A 457 -1.35 -29.62 -26.91
CA LYS A 457 -0.18 -29.96 -26.10
C LYS A 457 1.10 -29.78 -26.91
N LEU A 458 2.07 -29.09 -26.34
CA LEU A 458 3.31 -28.71 -27.01
C LEU A 458 4.10 -29.95 -27.48
N ASN A 459 4.25 -30.97 -26.65
CA ASN A 459 5.01 -32.18 -26.99
C ASN A 459 4.39 -32.91 -28.20
N ASP A 460 3.08 -33.21 -28.12
CA ASP A 460 2.36 -33.92 -29.19
C ASP A 460 2.41 -33.12 -30.53
N PHE A 461 2.35 -31.77 -30.43
CA PHE A 461 2.43 -30.88 -31.56
C PHE A 461 3.85 -30.89 -32.19
N LEU A 462 4.90 -30.81 -31.39
CA LEU A 462 6.27 -30.84 -31.88
C LEU A 462 6.59 -32.18 -32.55
N GLU A 463 6.21 -33.32 -31.94
CA GLU A 463 6.34 -34.63 -32.60
C GLU A 463 5.71 -34.65 -33.99
N ALA A 464 4.48 -34.13 -34.10
CA ALA A 464 3.78 -34.06 -35.40
C ALA A 464 4.49 -33.13 -36.40
N VAL A 465 4.99 -31.98 -35.96
CA VAL A 465 5.70 -31.01 -36.84
C VAL A 465 7.02 -31.60 -37.33
N PHE A 466 7.72 -32.38 -36.51
CA PHE A 466 9.03 -32.97 -36.90
C PHE A 466 8.92 -34.25 -37.74
N ILE A 467 7.71 -34.79 -37.98
CA ILE A 467 7.49 -35.80 -39.02
C ILE A 467 7.79 -35.22 -40.42
N ALA A 468 7.42 -33.93 -40.64
CA ALA A 468 7.74 -33.19 -41.85
C ALA A 468 8.31 -31.81 -41.47
N PRO A 469 9.60 -31.76 -41.10
CA PRO A 469 10.18 -30.58 -40.47
C PRO A 469 10.13 -29.35 -41.38
N PRO A 470 9.73 -28.19 -40.87
CA PRO A 470 9.76 -26.94 -41.63
C PRO A 470 11.21 -26.48 -41.84
N THR A 471 11.38 -25.53 -42.76
CA THR A 471 12.68 -24.91 -43.01
C THR A 471 13.22 -24.28 -41.75
N ARG A 472 14.48 -24.59 -41.39
CA ARG A 472 15.17 -23.97 -40.24
C ARG A 472 15.93 -22.72 -40.70
N VAL A 473 15.80 -21.64 -39.93
CA VAL A 473 16.56 -20.40 -40.11
C VAL A 473 17.51 -20.21 -38.94
N GLU A 474 18.63 -19.53 -39.18
CA GLU A 474 19.63 -19.25 -38.13
C GLU A 474 19.06 -18.41 -36.99
N GLY A 475 19.60 -18.56 -35.78
CA GLY A 475 19.23 -17.83 -34.59
C GLY A 475 18.31 -18.59 -33.65
N THR A 476 17.90 -17.88 -32.61
CA THR A 476 17.04 -18.39 -31.54
C THR A 476 15.70 -17.69 -31.51
N ALA A 477 14.61 -18.44 -31.48
CA ALA A 477 13.26 -17.93 -31.26
C ALA A 477 12.83 -18.20 -29.82
N VAL A 478 12.41 -17.15 -29.12
CA VAL A 478 11.81 -17.22 -27.79
C VAL A 478 10.31 -16.98 -27.93
N PHE A 479 9.51 -18.04 -27.84
CA PHE A 479 8.04 -17.96 -27.88
C PHE A 479 7.48 -17.81 -26.49
N LEU A 480 6.89 -16.67 -26.18
CA LEU A 480 6.23 -16.43 -24.89
C LEU A 480 4.84 -17.08 -24.86
N THR A 481 4.58 -17.85 -23.83
CA THR A 481 3.29 -18.51 -23.58
C THR A 481 2.76 -18.20 -22.18
N ALA A 482 1.45 -18.06 -22.08
CA ALA A 482 0.79 -17.87 -20.78
C ALA A 482 0.73 -19.18 -19.96
N GLU A 483 0.76 -20.34 -20.64
CA GLU A 483 0.62 -21.65 -20.03
C GLU A 483 1.76 -22.60 -20.42
N THR A 484 2.29 -23.28 -19.43
CA THR A 484 3.36 -24.27 -19.62
C THR A 484 2.83 -25.51 -20.34
N GLY A 485 3.57 -25.99 -21.32
CA GLY A 485 3.21 -27.19 -22.08
C GLY A 485 2.11 -26.98 -23.13
N ALA A 486 1.65 -25.75 -23.35
CA ALA A 486 0.73 -25.40 -24.43
C ALA A 486 1.49 -24.81 -25.63
N VAL A 487 0.97 -25.05 -26.84
CA VAL A 487 1.51 -24.47 -28.08
C VAL A 487 1.23 -22.97 -28.09
N PRO A 488 2.27 -22.10 -28.14
CA PRO A 488 2.06 -20.66 -28.24
C PRO A 488 1.33 -20.27 -29.56
N ASN A 489 0.33 -19.40 -29.48
CA ASN A 489 -0.35 -18.88 -30.65
C ASN A 489 0.63 -18.22 -31.65
N ALA A 490 1.65 -17.54 -31.11
CA ALA A 490 2.71 -16.94 -31.94
C ALA A 490 3.48 -17.99 -32.76
N LEU A 491 3.70 -19.20 -32.23
CA LEU A 491 4.30 -20.31 -33.00
C LEU A 491 3.39 -20.78 -34.11
N LEU A 492 2.09 -20.96 -33.83
CA LEU A 492 1.10 -21.38 -34.85
C LEU A 492 1.03 -20.37 -36.00
N HIS A 493 0.99 -19.08 -35.69
CA HIS A 493 1.01 -18.01 -36.71
C HIS A 493 2.31 -17.99 -37.48
N ASN A 494 3.47 -18.15 -36.83
CA ASN A 494 4.77 -18.20 -37.52
C ASN A 494 4.85 -19.38 -38.47
N LEU A 495 4.45 -20.58 -38.06
CA LEU A 495 4.44 -21.76 -38.89
C LEU A 495 3.43 -21.65 -40.05
N LYS A 496 2.23 -21.11 -39.78
CA LYS A 496 1.19 -20.97 -40.82
C LYS A 496 1.58 -19.98 -41.90
N HIS A 497 2.14 -18.83 -41.53
CA HIS A 497 2.39 -17.73 -42.46
C HIS A 497 3.82 -17.73 -43.02
N ASN A 498 4.83 -17.94 -42.17
CA ASN A 498 6.23 -17.90 -42.54
C ASN A 498 6.80 -19.29 -42.92
N LYS A 499 6.18 -20.38 -42.44
CA LYS A 499 6.58 -21.78 -42.68
C LYS A 499 8.02 -22.11 -42.27
N VAL A 500 8.53 -21.42 -41.26
CA VAL A 500 9.90 -21.58 -40.76
C VAL A 500 9.93 -21.81 -39.26
N LEU A 501 10.99 -22.47 -38.75
CA LEU A 501 11.40 -22.52 -37.37
C LEU A 501 12.84 -22.03 -37.26
N HIS A 502 13.21 -21.47 -36.10
CA HIS A 502 14.61 -21.11 -35.84
C HIS A 502 15.46 -22.35 -35.52
N ALA A 503 16.76 -22.20 -35.62
CA ALA A 503 17.71 -23.27 -35.27
C ALA A 503 17.49 -23.71 -33.81
N GLN A 504 17.24 -22.74 -32.91
CA GLN A 504 16.88 -22.99 -31.51
C GLN A 504 15.53 -22.36 -31.18
N ASN A 505 14.67 -23.05 -30.42
CA ASN A 505 13.36 -22.57 -30.04
C ASN A 505 13.11 -22.77 -28.54
N LEU A 506 12.85 -21.68 -27.83
CA LEU A 506 12.54 -21.68 -26.41
C LEU A 506 11.06 -21.33 -26.20
N PHE A 507 10.34 -22.18 -25.49
CA PHE A 507 8.96 -21.93 -25.09
C PHE A 507 8.94 -21.45 -23.65
N VAL A 508 8.77 -20.14 -23.47
CA VAL A 508 8.99 -19.48 -22.18
C VAL A 508 7.70 -19.11 -21.50
N THR A 509 7.51 -19.58 -20.28
CA THR A 509 6.40 -19.20 -19.41
C THR A 509 6.95 -18.38 -18.23
N VAL A 510 6.40 -17.18 -18.00
CA VAL A 510 6.76 -16.36 -16.84
C VAL A 510 5.71 -16.54 -15.76
N ARG A 511 6.14 -16.95 -14.57
CA ARG A 511 5.28 -17.15 -13.40
C ARG A 511 5.62 -16.17 -12.29
N SER A 512 4.59 -15.54 -11.71
CA SER A 512 4.72 -14.73 -10.50
C SER A 512 4.26 -15.53 -9.28
N HIS A 513 5.03 -15.46 -8.20
CA HIS A 513 4.77 -16.16 -6.94
C HIS A 513 4.39 -15.17 -5.82
N GLU A 514 3.66 -15.67 -4.82
CA GLU A 514 3.25 -14.92 -3.63
C GLU A 514 4.40 -14.70 -2.62
N ILE A 515 5.65 -14.87 -3.04
CA ILE A 515 6.86 -14.53 -2.27
C ILE A 515 7.45 -13.23 -2.83
N PRO A 516 8.09 -12.39 -2.00
CA PRO A 516 8.61 -11.10 -2.44
C PRO A 516 9.68 -11.21 -3.52
N ARG A 517 10.64 -12.10 -3.33
CA ARG A 517 11.76 -12.32 -4.26
C ARG A 517 12.02 -13.80 -4.44
N MET A 518 12.34 -14.18 -5.68
CA MET A 518 12.75 -15.54 -6.02
C MET A 518 14.27 -15.66 -5.89
N GLU A 519 14.74 -16.70 -5.21
CA GLU A 519 16.16 -17.04 -5.16
C GLU A 519 16.68 -17.43 -6.54
N ALA A 520 17.96 -17.14 -6.80
CA ALA A 520 18.57 -17.37 -8.13
C ALA A 520 18.46 -18.84 -8.56
N ASP A 521 18.65 -19.78 -7.64
CA ASP A 521 18.63 -21.22 -7.91
C ASP A 521 17.24 -21.75 -8.30
N ASN A 522 16.16 -21.07 -7.87
CA ASN A 522 14.78 -21.44 -8.15
C ASN A 522 14.14 -20.58 -9.26
N ARG A 523 14.93 -19.69 -9.89
CA ARG A 523 14.43 -18.74 -10.89
C ARG A 523 14.12 -19.39 -12.21
N LEU A 524 14.88 -20.39 -12.62
CA LEU A 524 14.77 -21.03 -13.91
C LEU A 524 14.52 -22.53 -13.75
N GLU A 525 13.49 -23.02 -14.44
CA GLU A 525 13.25 -24.44 -14.66
C GLU A 525 13.36 -24.72 -16.17
N ILE A 526 14.25 -25.63 -16.59
CA ILE A 526 14.55 -25.87 -17.98
C ILE A 526 14.34 -27.35 -18.27
N GLU A 527 13.57 -27.65 -19.31
CA GLU A 527 13.29 -28.99 -19.80
C GLU A 527 13.57 -29.07 -21.29
N SER A 528 14.39 -30.04 -21.73
CA SER A 528 14.63 -30.29 -23.14
C SER A 528 13.49 -31.09 -23.75
N LEU A 529 12.93 -30.59 -24.86
CA LEU A 529 11.86 -31.26 -25.62
C LEU A 529 12.39 -32.00 -26.87
N GLY A 530 13.74 -32.03 -27.04
CA GLY A 530 14.34 -32.54 -28.26
C GLY A 530 14.29 -31.59 -29.46
N HIS A 531 14.97 -31.92 -30.53
CA HIS A 531 14.97 -31.14 -31.79
C HIS A 531 15.35 -29.65 -31.63
N ASP A 532 16.30 -29.33 -30.75
CA ASP A 532 16.72 -27.96 -30.38
C ASP A 532 15.54 -27.09 -29.89
N CYS A 533 14.63 -27.71 -29.14
CA CYS A 533 13.48 -27.09 -28.47
C CYS A 533 13.58 -27.26 -26.98
N TRP A 534 13.33 -26.18 -26.23
CA TRP A 534 13.35 -26.20 -24.77
C TRP A 534 12.10 -25.53 -24.19
N GLN A 535 11.58 -26.11 -23.13
CA GLN A 535 10.59 -25.48 -22.29
C GLN A 535 11.29 -24.80 -21.13
N VAL A 536 11.04 -23.51 -20.93
CA VAL A 536 11.66 -22.71 -19.87
C VAL A 536 10.59 -22.04 -19.04
N ILE A 537 10.63 -22.22 -17.72
CA ILE A 537 9.78 -21.50 -16.79
C ILE A 537 10.64 -20.50 -16.04
N VAL A 538 10.26 -19.23 -16.07
CA VAL A 538 10.95 -18.17 -15.35
C VAL A 538 10.07 -17.71 -14.19
N ASN A 539 10.56 -17.92 -12.97
CA ASN A 539 9.86 -17.64 -11.73
C ASN A 539 10.29 -16.29 -11.16
N TYR A 540 9.34 -15.40 -10.84
CA TYR A 540 9.56 -14.13 -10.19
C TYR A 540 8.72 -14.01 -8.92
N GLY A 541 9.27 -13.34 -7.90
CA GLY A 541 8.52 -12.89 -6.75
C GLY A 541 7.79 -11.56 -7.05
N PHE A 542 6.82 -11.19 -6.22
CA PHE A 542 6.00 -9.98 -6.45
C PHE A 542 6.76 -8.64 -6.27
N LYS A 543 8.02 -8.67 -5.86
CA LYS A 543 8.92 -7.50 -5.81
C LYS A 543 10.06 -7.57 -6.83
N ASP A 544 10.22 -8.68 -7.52
CA ASP A 544 11.22 -8.77 -8.57
C ASP A 544 10.87 -7.83 -9.73
N ASN A 545 11.88 -7.33 -10.42
CA ASN A 545 11.71 -6.67 -11.71
C ASN A 545 11.87 -7.73 -12.80
N PRO A 546 10.81 -8.06 -13.57
CA PRO A 546 10.93 -9.02 -14.63
C PRO A 546 11.86 -8.48 -15.73
N ASP A 547 13.02 -9.09 -15.85
CA ASP A 547 13.97 -8.89 -16.94
C ASP A 547 14.24 -10.24 -17.58
N LEU A 548 13.49 -10.53 -18.63
CA LEU A 548 13.54 -11.83 -19.27
C LEU A 548 14.86 -12.07 -20.02
N PRO A 549 15.41 -11.10 -20.77
CA PRO A 549 16.71 -11.29 -21.43
C PRO A 549 17.82 -11.64 -20.43
N SER A 550 17.90 -10.93 -19.31
CA SER A 550 18.89 -11.19 -18.26
C SER A 550 18.70 -12.56 -17.59
N ALA A 551 17.44 -12.97 -17.39
CA ALA A 551 17.14 -14.28 -16.82
C ALA A 551 17.52 -15.41 -17.78
N LEU A 552 17.23 -15.25 -19.08
CA LEU A 552 17.56 -16.25 -20.11
C LEU A 552 19.08 -16.31 -20.38
N ALA A 553 19.80 -15.20 -20.25
CA ALA A 553 21.27 -15.20 -20.40
C ALA A 553 21.97 -16.05 -19.33
N ALA A 554 21.30 -16.33 -18.20
CA ALA A 554 21.82 -17.20 -17.13
C ALA A 554 21.66 -18.72 -17.45
N ILE A 555 21.08 -19.09 -18.60
CA ILE A 555 20.99 -20.49 -19.06
C ILE A 555 22.37 -20.94 -19.55
N GLU A 556 23.31 -21.10 -18.65
CA GLU A 556 24.63 -21.66 -18.99
C GLU A 556 24.63 -23.16 -18.66
N GLY A 557 24.84 -24.01 -19.68
CA GLY A 557 25.26 -25.39 -19.45
C GLY A 557 24.41 -26.51 -20.07
N GLU A 558 23.16 -26.27 -20.51
CA GLU A 558 22.29 -27.34 -21.03
C GLU A 558 22.25 -27.43 -22.58
N GLY A 559 23.31 -27.00 -23.27
CA GLY A 559 23.38 -27.05 -24.74
C GLY A 559 22.66 -25.90 -25.45
N CYS A 560 21.97 -25.02 -24.71
CA CYS A 560 21.32 -23.83 -25.23
C CYS A 560 22.24 -22.62 -25.00
N LYS A 561 22.82 -22.07 -26.08
CA LYS A 561 23.55 -20.80 -26.04
C LYS A 561 22.68 -19.72 -26.64
N LEU A 562 22.31 -18.74 -25.84
CA LEU A 562 21.59 -17.55 -26.30
C LEU A 562 22.59 -16.48 -26.76
N ASP A 563 22.56 -16.17 -28.06
CA ASP A 563 23.21 -14.99 -28.60
C ASP A 563 22.19 -13.85 -28.63
N PRO A 564 22.34 -12.79 -27.83
CA PRO A 564 21.38 -11.67 -27.81
C PRO A 564 21.16 -11.00 -29.17
N MET A 565 22.18 -11.02 -30.05
CA MET A 565 22.09 -10.43 -31.39
C MET A 565 21.32 -11.29 -32.37
N MET A 566 21.20 -12.60 -32.12
CA MET A 566 20.52 -13.58 -32.97
C MET A 566 19.24 -14.11 -32.32
N THR A 567 18.75 -13.47 -31.27
CA THR A 567 17.54 -13.89 -30.55
C THR A 567 16.35 -13.01 -30.92
N SER A 568 15.25 -13.64 -31.30
CA SER A 568 13.95 -12.99 -31.57
C SER A 568 12.90 -13.44 -30.56
N TYR A 569 12.14 -12.49 -30.02
CA TYR A 569 11.09 -12.74 -29.03
C TYR A 569 9.72 -12.64 -29.71
N PHE A 570 8.99 -13.76 -29.73
CA PHE A 570 7.65 -13.86 -30.32
C PHE A 570 6.57 -13.81 -29.24
N LEU A 571 5.71 -12.82 -29.31
CA LEU A 571 4.61 -12.60 -28.37
C LEU A 571 3.27 -12.68 -29.08
N SER A 572 2.26 -13.24 -28.38
CA SER A 572 0.86 -13.09 -28.80
C SER A 572 0.27 -11.83 -28.16
N ARG A 573 -0.34 -10.98 -28.96
CA ARG A 573 -1.15 -9.85 -28.52
C ARG A 573 -2.61 -10.22 -28.63
N ASP A 574 -3.21 -10.59 -27.49
CA ASP A 574 -4.60 -11.00 -27.44
C ASP A 574 -5.52 -9.78 -27.46
N ILE A 575 -6.41 -9.72 -28.45
CA ILE A 575 -7.46 -8.70 -28.55
C ILE A 575 -8.74 -9.31 -28.02
N VAL A 576 -9.15 -8.88 -26.85
CA VAL A 576 -10.34 -9.39 -26.16
C VAL A 576 -11.60 -8.77 -26.76
N ILE A 577 -12.52 -9.62 -27.18
CA ILE A 577 -13.84 -9.24 -27.69
C ILE A 577 -14.89 -9.70 -26.66
N PRO A 578 -15.64 -8.77 -26.04
CA PRO A 578 -16.71 -9.15 -25.12
C PRO A 578 -17.86 -9.80 -25.86
N THR A 579 -18.36 -10.94 -25.34
CA THR A 579 -19.52 -11.66 -25.89
C THR A 579 -20.70 -11.66 -24.90
N ILE A 580 -21.92 -11.79 -25.40
CA ILE A 580 -23.09 -11.84 -24.53
C ILE A 580 -23.22 -13.25 -23.95
N GLY A 581 -23.07 -13.37 -22.62
CA GLY A 581 -23.21 -14.65 -21.90
C GLY A 581 -21.90 -15.31 -21.47
N GLY A 582 -20.77 -14.63 -21.55
CA GLY A 582 -19.41 -15.16 -21.36
C GLY A 582 -18.96 -15.36 -19.89
N GLY A 583 -19.84 -15.38 -18.88
CA GLY A 583 -19.47 -15.74 -17.50
C GLY A 583 -19.27 -14.56 -16.54
N MET A 584 -19.23 -13.33 -17.02
CA MET A 584 -19.32 -12.10 -16.22
C MET A 584 -20.53 -11.25 -16.66
N ALA A 585 -20.90 -10.26 -15.86
CA ALA A 585 -21.86 -9.26 -16.29
C ALA A 585 -21.29 -8.45 -17.47
N THR A 586 -22.07 -8.20 -18.52
CA THR A 586 -21.65 -7.56 -19.79
C THR A 586 -20.89 -6.23 -19.59
N TRP A 587 -21.25 -5.42 -18.58
CA TRP A 587 -20.53 -4.18 -18.28
C TRP A 587 -19.13 -4.44 -17.73
N ARG A 588 -18.92 -5.54 -16.97
CA ARG A 588 -17.61 -5.95 -16.48
C ARG A 588 -16.73 -6.51 -17.60
N GLU A 589 -17.31 -7.26 -18.55
CA GLU A 589 -16.60 -7.75 -19.75
C GLU A 589 -16.09 -6.58 -20.60
N LYS A 590 -16.94 -5.57 -20.84
CA LYS A 590 -16.54 -4.35 -21.54
C LYS A 590 -15.43 -3.61 -20.79
N LEU A 591 -15.56 -3.51 -19.46
CA LEU A 591 -14.55 -2.89 -18.61
C LEU A 591 -13.23 -3.67 -18.67
N PHE A 592 -13.28 -5.00 -18.60
CA PHE A 592 -12.10 -5.85 -18.74
C PHE A 592 -11.42 -5.69 -20.11
N ALA A 593 -12.19 -5.70 -21.19
CA ALA A 593 -11.66 -5.50 -22.54
C ALA A 593 -10.97 -4.13 -22.67
N GLN A 594 -11.55 -3.07 -22.10
CA GLN A 594 -10.93 -1.74 -22.07
C GLN A 594 -9.65 -1.71 -21.22
N MET A 595 -9.66 -2.36 -20.05
CA MET A 595 -8.47 -2.49 -19.19
C MET A 595 -7.38 -3.28 -19.89
N HIS A 596 -7.74 -4.36 -20.59
CA HIS A 596 -6.82 -5.19 -21.34
C HIS A 596 -6.19 -4.45 -22.52
N HIS A 597 -6.99 -3.68 -23.25
CA HIS A 597 -6.52 -2.84 -24.36
C HIS A 597 -5.52 -1.77 -23.90
N ASN A 598 -5.75 -1.18 -22.71
CA ASN A 598 -4.91 -0.12 -22.15
C ASN A 598 -3.73 -0.64 -21.31
N ALA A 599 -3.62 -1.96 -21.13
CA ALA A 599 -2.49 -2.56 -20.41
C ALA A 599 -1.18 -2.34 -21.17
N SER A 600 -0.10 -2.07 -20.46
CA SER A 600 1.25 -1.99 -21.07
C SER A 600 1.61 -3.28 -21.78
N ALA A 601 2.32 -3.16 -22.89
CA ALA A 601 2.76 -4.30 -23.66
C ALA A 601 3.60 -5.28 -22.83
N ALA A 602 3.43 -6.57 -23.08
CA ALA A 602 4.22 -7.59 -22.39
C ALA A 602 5.72 -7.43 -22.64
N ALA A 603 6.09 -6.93 -23.81
CA ALA A 603 7.46 -6.64 -24.18
C ALA A 603 8.11 -5.60 -23.26
N GLU A 604 7.40 -4.51 -22.97
CA GLU A 604 7.88 -3.46 -22.06
C GLU A 604 7.97 -3.97 -20.61
N PHE A 605 6.97 -4.73 -20.16
CA PHE A 605 6.93 -5.30 -18.81
C PHE A 605 8.05 -6.30 -18.52
N LEU A 606 8.46 -7.07 -19.55
CA LEU A 606 9.51 -8.09 -19.47
C LEU A 606 10.89 -7.55 -19.88
N ASN A 607 11.01 -6.24 -20.10
CA ASN A 607 12.23 -5.55 -20.49
C ASN A 607 12.86 -6.14 -21.78
N LEU A 608 12.03 -6.49 -22.77
CA LEU A 608 12.52 -7.06 -24.04
C LEU A 608 13.13 -5.99 -24.93
N PRO A 609 14.22 -6.28 -25.66
CA PRO A 609 14.82 -5.34 -26.60
C PRO A 609 13.85 -5.06 -27.76
N THR A 610 13.53 -3.79 -28.00
CA THR A 610 12.50 -3.34 -28.94
C THR A 610 12.75 -3.77 -30.39
N ASN A 611 14.01 -3.94 -30.78
CA ASN A 611 14.42 -4.36 -32.11
C ASN A 611 14.37 -5.88 -32.33
N ALA A 612 14.13 -6.67 -31.30
CA ALA A 612 14.09 -8.13 -31.36
C ALA A 612 12.69 -8.71 -31.06
N VAL A 613 11.66 -7.87 -30.98
CA VAL A 613 10.28 -8.29 -30.64
C VAL A 613 9.43 -8.40 -31.88
N VAL A 614 8.72 -9.53 -32.00
CA VAL A 614 7.69 -9.80 -33.01
C VAL A 614 6.35 -10.03 -32.30
N GLU A 615 5.40 -9.11 -32.46
CA GLU A 615 4.06 -9.24 -31.90
C GLU A 615 3.07 -9.75 -32.96
N LEU A 616 2.34 -10.82 -32.64
CA LEU A 616 1.33 -11.44 -33.48
C LEU A 616 -0.04 -11.34 -32.81
N GLY A 617 -0.99 -10.70 -33.48
CA GLY A 617 -2.33 -10.43 -32.96
C GLY A 617 -3.28 -11.61 -33.10
N SER A 618 -3.95 -12.00 -32.00
CA SER A 618 -5.04 -12.97 -31.96
C SER A 618 -6.31 -12.32 -31.38
N LYS A 619 -7.48 -12.61 -31.96
CA LYS A 619 -8.78 -12.19 -31.40
C LYS A 619 -9.35 -13.31 -30.57
N ILE A 620 -9.74 -13.00 -29.35
CA ILE A 620 -10.27 -13.97 -28.39
C ILE A 620 -11.62 -13.46 -27.87
N GLU A 621 -12.64 -14.27 -27.98
CA GLU A 621 -13.97 -14.01 -27.44
C GLU A 621 -14.05 -14.51 -25.99
N ILE A 622 -14.60 -13.68 -25.09
CA ILE A 622 -14.81 -14.02 -23.67
C ILE A 622 -16.21 -13.66 -23.23
#